data_fb0bbfc37362b5ca5f15cf6e58b3c489
#
_entry.id   fb0bbfc37362b5ca5f15cf6e58b3c489
#
_cell.length_a   1.000
_cell.length_b   1.000
_cell.length_c   1.000
_cell.angle_alpha   90.00
_cell.angle_beta   90.00
_cell.angle_gamma   90.00
#
_symmetry.space_group_name_H-M   'P 1'
#
loop_
_entity.id
_entity.type
_entity.pdbx_description
1 polymer ?
#
loop_
_entity_poly.entity_id
_entity_poly.type
_entity_poly.pdbx_seq_one_letter_code
_entity_poly.pdbx_strand_id
1 'polypeptide(L)'
;MSKRRVVITGLGTINPLGNNVSDSWEKLINGISGIDNITSFDTGDLPVTFAGEVKNFDANEYMGKQHARKLDRSGHLSIYAAEQALFDAGFNPEERMGSNCGIVFGTGIGGIGATEDAVRVYDERGASRINPLAITQLMPNSSTGQVAIKFGIEGPSLTITTACAASANAVGEAKNMIENGIVDIVVAGGTESGTTPMTIGAFAQIRALSTKNDIPAEACSPFDKNRDGFVMAEGSTVLILESEESAKSRDAKIYGYVVGYGSTTDAHHITAPAEGGEGAVRAMDKALKDASLSVDDVDYINAHGTSTPANDKNETSAIKTLFGTKAYEVDISSTKSMTGHLLGGAGAFESMVCILSLQEGVIPPTINLKTKDEECDLNYTPNNAVNKDMNIAMSNSFGFGGHNGVLVFSKT
;
A
#
# COMPACT_ATOMS: atom_id res chain seq x y z
N MET A 1 -20.16 -20.79 14.85
CA MET A 1 -18.85 -20.69 15.51
C MET A 1 -18.51 -19.20 15.58
N SER A 2 -17.94 -18.72 16.67
CA SER A 2 -17.41 -17.34 16.71
C SER A 2 -16.31 -17.22 15.67
N LYS A 3 -16.22 -16.08 14.97
CA LYS A 3 -15.10 -15.78 14.07
C LYS A 3 -13.79 -15.82 14.85
N ARG A 4 -12.72 -16.33 14.25
CA ARG A 4 -11.37 -16.31 14.85
C ARG A 4 -10.82 -14.89 14.81
N ARG A 5 -10.13 -14.47 15.86
CA ARG A 5 -9.44 -13.17 15.87
C ARG A 5 -8.18 -13.25 15.03
N VAL A 6 -7.92 -12.18 14.28
CA VAL A 6 -6.77 -12.08 13.37
C VAL A 6 -5.80 -11.04 13.91
N VAL A 7 -4.56 -11.46 14.13
CA VAL A 7 -3.48 -10.64 14.67
C VAL A 7 -2.39 -10.40 13.62
N ILE A 8 -1.62 -9.33 13.80
CA ILE A 8 -0.42 -9.03 13.02
C ILE A 8 0.78 -9.35 13.88
N THR A 9 1.63 -10.26 13.41
CA THR A 9 2.81 -10.73 14.17
C THR A 9 4.13 -10.31 13.55
N GLY A 10 4.14 -9.90 12.28
CA GLY A 10 5.36 -9.45 11.62
C GLY A 10 5.10 -8.38 10.57
N LEU A 11 6.07 -7.51 10.39
CA LEU A 11 6.07 -6.40 9.45
C LEU A 11 7.38 -6.37 8.66
N GLY A 12 7.28 -6.10 7.36
CA GLY A 12 8.44 -5.87 6.50
C GLY A 12 8.10 -4.88 5.40
N THR A 13 9.02 -4.00 5.06
CA THR A 13 8.79 -3.00 4.02
C THR A 13 10.08 -2.58 3.33
N ILE A 14 9.93 -2.17 2.09
CA ILE A 14 10.92 -1.43 1.31
C ILE A 14 10.18 -0.41 0.46
N ASN A 15 10.53 0.86 0.61
CA ASN A 15 9.80 1.97 0.03
C ASN A 15 10.71 3.22 -0.09
N PRO A 16 10.26 4.35 -0.65
CA PRO A 16 11.10 5.54 -0.82
C PRO A 16 11.68 6.14 0.46
N LEU A 17 11.07 5.86 1.62
CA LEU A 17 11.57 6.35 2.91
C LEU A 17 12.66 5.46 3.48
N GLY A 18 12.61 4.15 3.24
CA GLY A 18 13.58 3.24 3.84
C GLY A 18 13.44 1.82 3.34
N ASN A 19 14.50 1.03 3.58
CA ASN A 19 14.56 -0.37 3.20
C ASN A 19 14.15 -1.32 4.34
N ASN A 20 13.61 -0.78 5.42
CA ASN A 20 13.05 -1.53 6.56
C ASN A 20 11.99 -0.70 7.29
N VAL A 21 11.31 -1.35 8.24
CA VAL A 21 10.21 -0.75 9.01
C VAL A 21 10.69 0.42 9.87
N SER A 22 11.82 0.25 10.60
CA SER A 22 12.35 1.27 11.53
C SER A 22 12.73 2.57 10.81
N ASP A 23 13.51 2.47 9.73
CA ASP A 23 13.95 3.65 8.97
C ASP A 23 12.76 4.38 8.32
N SER A 24 11.79 3.60 7.82
CA SER A 24 10.57 4.15 7.21
C SER A 24 9.71 4.87 8.25
N TRP A 25 9.54 4.28 9.42
CA TRP A 25 8.76 4.86 10.50
C TRP A 25 9.40 6.14 11.05
N GLU A 26 10.71 6.13 11.30
CA GLU A 26 11.43 7.30 11.76
C GLU A 26 11.25 8.50 10.81
N LYS A 27 11.39 8.27 9.50
CA LYS A 27 11.19 9.33 8.51
C LYS A 27 9.74 9.79 8.42
N LEU A 28 8.76 8.88 8.55
CA LEU A 28 7.34 9.22 8.57
C LEU A 28 7.00 10.19 9.69
N ILE A 29 7.38 9.87 10.93
CA ILE A 29 7.05 10.74 12.09
C ILE A 29 7.82 12.05 12.08
N ASN A 30 8.95 12.12 11.38
CA ASN A 30 9.72 13.35 11.20
C ASN A 30 9.31 14.15 9.95
N GLY A 31 8.30 13.73 9.20
CA GLY A 31 7.80 14.45 8.03
C GLY A 31 8.81 14.54 6.88
N ILE A 32 9.64 13.51 6.69
CA ILE A 32 10.68 13.51 5.65
C ILE A 32 10.11 12.94 4.35
N SER A 33 10.27 13.67 3.24
CA SER A 33 9.89 13.19 1.91
C SER A 33 10.92 12.21 1.34
N GLY A 34 10.43 11.11 0.75
CA GLY A 34 11.22 10.18 -0.06
C GLY A 34 11.18 10.47 -1.56
N ILE A 35 10.39 11.48 -1.97
CA ILE A 35 10.20 11.88 -3.35
C ILE A 35 11.38 12.72 -3.82
N ASP A 36 11.92 12.38 -5.00
CA ASP A 36 13.08 13.03 -5.58
C ASP A 36 13.07 12.89 -7.11
N ASN A 37 14.02 13.49 -7.80
CA ASN A 37 14.20 13.28 -9.23
C ASN A 37 14.44 11.80 -9.54
N ILE A 38 13.87 11.32 -10.64
CA ILE A 38 14.04 9.95 -11.12
C ILE A 38 15.50 9.73 -11.50
N THR A 39 16.07 8.62 -11.02
CA THR A 39 17.46 8.23 -11.27
C THR A 39 17.60 6.88 -11.95
N SER A 40 16.56 6.07 -11.97
CA SER A 40 16.58 4.70 -12.52
C SER A 40 16.60 4.65 -14.06
N PHE A 41 16.19 5.74 -14.73
CA PHE A 41 16.22 5.89 -16.19
C PHE A 41 16.34 7.37 -16.61
N ASP A 42 16.69 7.58 -17.88
CA ASP A 42 16.69 8.93 -18.47
C ASP A 42 15.25 9.39 -18.74
N THR A 43 14.83 10.47 -18.09
CA THR A 43 13.48 11.02 -18.22
C THR A 43 13.22 11.70 -19.56
N GLY A 44 14.27 12.06 -20.32
CA GLY A 44 14.14 12.60 -21.69
C GLY A 44 13.13 13.72 -21.80
N ASP A 45 12.06 13.47 -22.60
CA ASP A 45 10.95 14.39 -22.85
C ASP A 45 9.71 14.13 -21.98
N LEU A 46 9.82 13.31 -20.95
CA LEU A 46 8.70 13.06 -20.04
C LEU A 46 8.28 14.35 -19.32
N PRO A 47 6.96 14.60 -19.20
CA PRO A 47 6.45 15.81 -18.55
C PRO A 47 6.63 15.79 -17.02
N VAL A 48 6.92 14.64 -16.44
CA VAL A 48 7.18 14.45 -15.00
C VAL A 48 8.51 13.72 -14.84
N THR A 49 9.41 14.32 -14.05
CA THR A 49 10.81 13.88 -13.91
C THR A 49 11.17 13.42 -12.49
N PHE A 50 10.17 13.24 -11.64
CA PHE A 50 10.35 12.87 -10.24
C PHE A 50 9.40 11.74 -9.84
N ALA A 51 9.80 10.98 -8.81
CA ALA A 51 9.03 9.87 -8.26
C ALA A 51 9.53 9.51 -6.85
N GLY A 52 8.82 8.63 -6.17
CA GLY A 52 9.31 7.92 -4.99
C GLY A 52 10.03 6.64 -5.41
N GLU A 53 11.35 6.67 -5.56
CA GLU A 53 12.15 5.49 -5.86
C GLU A 53 12.69 4.83 -4.58
N VAL A 54 12.77 3.50 -4.58
CA VAL A 54 13.53 2.75 -3.56
C VAL A 54 15.01 2.98 -3.75
N LYS A 55 15.66 3.55 -2.74
CA LYS A 55 17.08 3.93 -2.76
C LYS A 55 17.95 2.87 -2.09
N ASN A 56 19.22 2.74 -2.54
CA ASN A 56 20.24 1.89 -1.92
C ASN A 56 19.83 0.39 -1.80
N PHE A 57 19.17 -0.13 -2.84
CA PHE A 57 18.81 -1.55 -2.93
C PHE A 57 19.28 -2.13 -4.27
N ASP A 58 20.23 -3.06 -4.21
CA ASP A 58 20.68 -3.87 -5.34
C ASP A 58 20.22 -5.33 -5.17
N ALA A 59 19.27 -5.75 -6.01
CA ALA A 59 18.76 -7.11 -6.02
C ALA A 59 19.84 -8.16 -6.34
N ASN A 60 20.88 -7.80 -7.11
CA ASN A 60 21.97 -8.72 -7.43
C ASN A 60 22.87 -9.00 -6.21
N GLU A 61 23.07 -7.99 -5.36
CA GLU A 61 23.81 -8.16 -4.10
C GLU A 61 22.99 -8.97 -3.09
N TYR A 62 21.67 -8.66 -3.00
CA TYR A 62 20.79 -9.28 -2.03
C TYR A 62 20.50 -10.76 -2.33
N MET A 63 20.13 -11.12 -3.56
CA MET A 63 19.69 -12.49 -3.89
C MET A 63 20.55 -13.20 -4.93
N GLY A 64 21.64 -12.59 -5.36
CA GLY A 64 22.54 -13.10 -6.39
C GLY A 64 22.02 -12.92 -7.82
N LYS A 65 22.93 -12.63 -8.77
CA LYS A 65 22.61 -12.30 -10.18
C LYS A 65 21.75 -13.36 -10.88
N GLN A 66 21.96 -14.65 -10.58
CA GLN A 66 21.19 -15.73 -11.22
C GLN A 66 19.72 -15.73 -10.80
N HIS A 67 19.42 -15.35 -9.56
CA HIS A 67 18.06 -15.29 -9.05
C HIS A 67 17.41 -13.96 -9.46
N ALA A 68 18.09 -12.86 -9.24
CA ALA A 68 17.59 -11.51 -9.56
C ALA A 68 17.10 -11.39 -11.02
N ARG A 69 17.88 -11.86 -11.98
CA ARG A 69 17.49 -11.79 -13.42
C ARG A 69 16.23 -12.59 -13.79
N LYS A 70 15.71 -13.45 -12.91
CA LYS A 70 14.49 -14.22 -13.14
C LYS A 70 13.23 -13.45 -12.76
N LEU A 71 13.38 -12.37 -12.08
CA LEU A 71 12.31 -11.58 -11.46
C LEU A 71 12.22 -10.21 -12.11
N ASP A 72 11.03 -9.64 -12.10
CA ASP A 72 10.80 -8.21 -12.26
C ASP A 72 11.15 -7.49 -10.96
N ARG A 73 11.31 -6.17 -11.00
CA ARG A 73 11.64 -5.37 -9.82
C ARG A 73 10.59 -5.50 -8.72
N SER A 74 9.31 -5.61 -9.05
CA SER A 74 8.25 -5.86 -8.09
C SER A 74 8.47 -7.17 -7.30
N GLY A 75 8.96 -8.20 -7.97
CA GLY A 75 9.37 -9.47 -7.35
C GLY A 75 10.58 -9.33 -6.42
N HIS A 76 11.57 -8.50 -6.79
CA HIS A 76 12.72 -8.22 -5.93
C HIS A 76 12.26 -7.58 -4.61
N LEU A 77 11.43 -6.53 -4.70
CA LEU A 77 10.93 -5.79 -3.55
C LEU A 77 10.03 -6.67 -2.67
N SER A 78 9.20 -7.52 -3.28
CA SER A 78 8.29 -8.42 -2.57
C SER A 78 9.03 -9.46 -1.73
N ILE A 79 10.05 -10.11 -2.30
CA ILE A 79 10.84 -11.12 -1.58
C ILE A 79 11.57 -10.47 -0.41
N TYR A 80 12.15 -9.28 -0.63
CA TYR A 80 12.87 -8.56 0.41
C TYR A 80 11.95 -8.17 1.59
N ALA A 81 10.78 -7.62 1.30
CA ALA A 81 9.81 -7.25 2.32
C ALA A 81 9.23 -8.48 3.05
N ALA A 82 8.96 -9.58 2.31
CA ALA A 82 8.44 -10.81 2.90
C ALA A 82 9.45 -11.48 3.83
N GLU A 83 10.73 -11.49 3.49
CA GLU A 83 11.78 -12.02 4.35
C GLU A 83 11.88 -11.27 5.68
N GLN A 84 11.83 -9.93 5.63
CA GLN A 84 11.78 -9.10 6.83
C GLN A 84 10.55 -9.41 7.69
N ALA A 85 9.36 -9.49 7.08
CA ALA A 85 8.13 -9.74 7.81
C ALA A 85 8.11 -11.11 8.49
N LEU A 86 8.62 -12.16 7.80
CA LEU A 86 8.74 -13.50 8.37
C LEU A 86 9.73 -13.53 9.54
N PHE A 87 10.90 -12.88 9.37
CA PHE A 87 11.89 -12.77 10.43
C PHE A 87 11.35 -12.01 11.64
N ASP A 88 10.68 -10.88 11.43
CA ASP A 88 10.06 -10.08 12.50
C ASP A 88 8.95 -10.85 13.24
N ALA A 89 8.21 -11.69 12.50
CA ALA A 89 7.23 -12.62 13.09
C ALA A 89 7.86 -13.77 13.88
N GLY A 90 9.18 -13.91 13.87
CA GLY A 90 9.90 -15.01 14.56
C GLY A 90 9.92 -16.33 13.79
N PHE A 91 9.60 -16.32 12.49
CA PHE A 91 9.83 -17.46 11.61
C PHE A 91 11.25 -17.44 11.05
N ASN A 92 11.81 -18.63 10.81
CA ASN A 92 13.07 -18.74 10.09
C ASN A 92 12.81 -18.70 8.58
N PRO A 93 13.24 -17.66 7.83
CA PRO A 93 12.97 -17.56 6.40
C PRO A 93 13.62 -18.66 5.54
N GLU A 94 14.56 -19.43 6.08
CA GLU A 94 15.17 -20.57 5.40
C GLU A 94 14.34 -21.86 5.54
N GLU A 95 13.34 -21.86 6.42
CA GLU A 95 12.42 -22.99 6.61
C GLU A 95 11.15 -22.79 5.80
N ARG A 96 10.54 -23.90 5.36
CA ARG A 96 9.30 -23.86 4.58
C ARG A 96 8.10 -23.59 5.48
N MET A 97 7.24 -22.67 5.04
CA MET A 97 6.02 -22.31 5.76
C MET A 97 4.92 -23.39 5.70
N GLY A 98 4.96 -24.25 4.67
CA GLY A 98 4.05 -25.39 4.51
C GLY A 98 2.60 -25.01 4.13
N SER A 99 1.70 -26.00 4.25
CA SER A 99 0.32 -25.90 3.73
C SER A 99 -0.65 -25.13 4.63
N ASN A 100 -0.30 -24.90 5.89
CA ASN A 100 -1.11 -24.08 6.81
C ASN A 100 -0.80 -22.57 6.72
N CYS A 101 0.04 -22.19 5.78
CA CYS A 101 0.37 -20.81 5.45
C CYS A 101 -0.12 -20.48 4.03
N GLY A 102 -0.94 -19.44 3.89
CA GLY A 102 -1.36 -18.87 2.61
C GLY A 102 -0.60 -17.60 2.26
N ILE A 103 -0.81 -17.09 1.06
CA ILE A 103 -0.29 -15.79 0.60
C ILE A 103 -1.36 -15.04 -0.20
N VAL A 104 -1.54 -13.76 0.11
CA VAL A 104 -2.41 -12.86 -0.64
C VAL A 104 -1.70 -11.54 -0.88
N PHE A 105 -1.37 -11.26 -2.13
CA PHE A 105 -0.68 -10.02 -2.51
C PHE A 105 -1.52 -9.16 -3.43
N GLY A 106 -1.40 -7.84 -3.26
CA GLY A 106 -1.96 -6.82 -4.12
C GLY A 106 -0.91 -6.20 -5.06
N THR A 107 -1.30 -5.97 -6.30
CA THR A 107 -0.55 -5.15 -7.26
C THR A 107 -1.52 -4.47 -8.23
N GLY A 108 -1.22 -3.26 -8.65
CA GLY A 108 -2.07 -2.55 -9.62
C GLY A 108 -1.77 -2.94 -11.06
N ILE A 109 -0.49 -3.11 -11.40
CA ILE A 109 -0.03 -3.28 -12.78
C ILE A 109 0.73 -4.60 -12.98
N GLY A 110 1.45 -5.06 -11.95
CA GLY A 110 2.33 -6.23 -12.07
C GLY A 110 3.68 -5.89 -12.70
N GLY A 111 4.27 -6.82 -13.47
CA GLY A 111 5.61 -6.69 -14.04
C GLY A 111 5.69 -5.79 -15.27
N ILE A 112 5.37 -4.52 -15.11
CA ILE A 112 5.32 -3.56 -16.23
C ILE A 112 6.71 -3.30 -16.82
N GLY A 113 7.76 -3.24 -16.00
CA GLY A 113 9.13 -3.07 -16.48
C GLY A 113 9.55 -4.22 -17.41
N ALA A 114 9.24 -5.46 -17.04
CA ALA A 114 9.48 -6.62 -17.88
C ALA A 114 8.68 -6.57 -19.21
N THR A 115 7.48 -6.00 -19.17
CA THR A 115 6.65 -5.80 -20.38
C THR A 115 7.29 -4.79 -21.33
N GLU A 116 7.69 -3.62 -20.82
CA GLU A 116 8.37 -2.59 -21.62
C GLU A 116 9.66 -3.13 -22.25
N ASP A 117 10.48 -3.82 -21.47
CA ASP A 117 11.71 -4.45 -21.96
C ASP A 117 11.44 -5.49 -23.05
N ALA A 118 10.43 -6.33 -22.88
CA ALA A 118 10.07 -7.34 -23.88
C ALA A 118 9.59 -6.72 -25.20
N VAL A 119 8.78 -5.65 -25.12
CA VAL A 119 8.31 -4.91 -26.31
C VAL A 119 9.50 -4.25 -27.02
N ARG A 120 10.37 -3.56 -26.31
CA ARG A 120 11.56 -2.92 -26.87
C ARG A 120 12.48 -3.93 -27.59
N VAL A 121 12.75 -5.06 -26.93
CA VAL A 121 13.57 -6.13 -27.54
C VAL A 121 12.89 -6.72 -28.78
N TYR A 122 11.57 -6.89 -28.76
CA TYR A 122 10.81 -7.34 -29.91
C TYR A 122 10.97 -6.39 -31.12
N ASP A 123 10.80 -5.11 -30.89
CA ASP A 123 10.89 -4.09 -31.94
C ASP A 123 12.31 -3.95 -32.53
N GLU A 124 13.33 -3.98 -31.67
CA GLU A 124 14.73 -3.80 -32.07
C GLU A 124 15.35 -5.07 -32.69
N ARG A 125 14.98 -6.27 -32.18
CA ARG A 125 15.73 -7.52 -32.40
C ARG A 125 14.87 -8.71 -32.83
N GLY A 126 13.55 -8.56 -32.83
CA GLY A 126 12.57 -9.60 -33.18
C GLY A 126 12.29 -10.62 -32.07
N ALA A 127 11.23 -11.41 -32.25
CA ALA A 127 10.66 -12.33 -31.27
C ALA A 127 11.65 -13.34 -30.68
N SER A 128 12.62 -13.81 -31.48
CA SER A 128 13.62 -14.80 -31.03
C SER A 128 14.61 -14.27 -29.95
N ARG A 129 14.61 -12.97 -29.72
CA ARG A 129 15.48 -12.30 -28.72
C ARG A 129 14.79 -11.90 -27.45
N ILE A 130 13.46 -12.04 -27.36
CA ILE A 130 12.71 -11.81 -26.13
C ILE A 130 13.25 -12.72 -25.03
N ASN A 131 13.37 -12.19 -23.80
CA ASN A 131 13.76 -12.97 -22.63
C ASN A 131 12.80 -14.16 -22.45
N PRO A 132 13.28 -15.42 -22.41
CA PRO A 132 12.41 -16.58 -22.17
C PRO A 132 11.58 -16.52 -20.89
N LEU A 133 12.00 -15.71 -19.92
CA LEU A 133 11.31 -15.51 -18.65
C LEU A 133 10.35 -14.31 -18.66
N ALA A 134 10.26 -13.55 -19.76
CA ALA A 134 9.43 -12.34 -19.84
C ALA A 134 7.98 -12.62 -19.40
N ILE A 135 7.38 -13.72 -19.88
CA ILE A 135 5.99 -14.05 -19.55
C ILE A 135 5.80 -14.29 -18.05
N THR A 136 6.75 -14.95 -17.37
CA THR A 136 6.69 -15.22 -15.92
C THR A 136 7.03 -13.99 -15.08
N GLN A 137 7.67 -12.98 -15.67
CA GLN A 137 7.99 -11.71 -15.02
C GLN A 137 6.84 -10.70 -15.10
N LEU A 138 6.16 -10.64 -16.28
CA LEU A 138 5.12 -9.63 -16.52
C LEU A 138 3.76 -9.96 -15.87
N MET A 139 3.47 -11.24 -15.58
CA MET A 139 2.17 -11.61 -15.01
C MET A 139 1.94 -10.97 -13.63
N PRO A 140 0.75 -10.43 -13.34
CA PRO A 140 0.45 -9.82 -12.02
C PRO A 140 0.69 -10.75 -10.83
N ASN A 141 0.51 -12.05 -11.00
CA ASN A 141 0.75 -13.05 -9.95
C ASN A 141 2.23 -13.45 -9.79
N SER A 142 3.14 -12.86 -10.55
CA SER A 142 4.56 -13.19 -10.49
C SER A 142 5.14 -13.01 -9.09
N SER A 143 4.97 -11.84 -8.50
CA SER A 143 5.48 -11.52 -7.16
C SER A 143 4.94 -12.48 -6.10
N THR A 144 3.63 -12.76 -6.12
CA THR A 144 2.96 -13.72 -5.21
C THR A 144 3.57 -15.11 -5.34
N GLY A 145 3.68 -15.62 -6.58
CA GLY A 145 4.25 -16.94 -6.85
C GLY A 145 5.72 -17.05 -6.45
N GLN A 146 6.51 -16.02 -6.69
CA GLN A 146 7.94 -16.02 -6.34
C GLN A 146 8.16 -15.99 -4.80
N VAL A 147 7.37 -15.23 -4.07
CA VAL A 147 7.38 -15.25 -2.60
C VAL A 147 6.97 -16.64 -2.08
N ALA A 148 5.90 -17.22 -2.64
CA ALA A 148 5.45 -18.56 -2.25
C ALA A 148 6.54 -19.63 -2.50
N ILE A 149 7.21 -19.56 -3.65
CA ILE A 149 8.31 -20.48 -3.98
C ILE A 149 9.50 -20.31 -3.03
N LYS A 150 9.92 -19.05 -2.79
CA LYS A 150 11.10 -18.76 -1.94
C LYS A 150 10.91 -19.27 -0.52
N PHE A 151 9.72 -19.06 0.07
CA PHE A 151 9.46 -19.39 1.47
C PHE A 151 8.67 -20.69 1.68
N GLY A 152 8.42 -21.44 0.61
CA GLY A 152 7.72 -22.73 0.69
C GLY A 152 6.30 -22.61 1.24
N ILE A 153 5.55 -21.59 0.82
CA ILE A 153 4.15 -21.40 1.16
C ILE A 153 3.32 -22.30 0.26
N GLU A 154 2.62 -23.28 0.83
CA GLU A 154 1.89 -24.32 0.09
C GLU A 154 0.38 -24.23 0.24
N GLY A 155 -0.12 -23.28 1.06
CA GLY A 155 -1.53 -22.99 1.20
C GLY A 155 -2.09 -22.15 0.03
N PRO A 156 -3.30 -21.58 0.17
CA PRO A 156 -3.90 -20.75 -0.87
C PRO A 156 -3.00 -19.58 -1.26
N SER A 157 -2.87 -19.35 -2.59
CA SER A 157 -2.03 -18.29 -3.15
C SER A 157 -2.87 -17.44 -4.10
N LEU A 158 -3.10 -16.18 -3.76
CA LEU A 158 -3.96 -15.26 -4.51
C LEU A 158 -3.23 -13.95 -4.82
N THR A 159 -3.52 -13.39 -6.00
CA THR A 159 -3.12 -12.04 -6.37
C THR A 159 -4.36 -11.20 -6.63
N ILE A 160 -4.44 -10.04 -6.00
CA ILE A 160 -5.55 -9.10 -6.14
C ILE A 160 -5.07 -7.88 -6.94
N THR A 161 -5.83 -7.53 -7.98
CA THR A 161 -5.52 -6.42 -8.89
C THR A 161 -6.70 -5.43 -8.93
N THR A 162 -6.94 -4.76 -7.82
CA THR A 162 -7.96 -3.70 -7.68
C THR A 162 -7.33 -2.31 -7.67
N ALA A 163 -6.38 -2.09 -8.59
CA ALA A 163 -5.64 -0.84 -8.71
C ALA A 163 -5.06 -0.39 -7.36
N CYS A 164 -5.28 0.89 -6.97
CA CYS A 164 -4.73 1.44 -5.72
C CYS A 164 -5.29 0.80 -4.45
N ALA A 165 -6.41 0.06 -4.51
CA ALA A 165 -6.98 -0.66 -3.38
C ALA A 165 -6.45 -2.11 -3.26
N ALA A 166 -5.55 -2.55 -4.16
CA ALA A 166 -5.21 -3.96 -4.30
C ALA A 166 -4.63 -4.57 -3.01
N SER A 167 -3.66 -3.96 -2.37
CA SER A 167 -3.09 -4.52 -1.13
C SER A 167 -3.97 -4.32 0.10
N ALA A 168 -4.83 -3.31 0.15
CA ALA A 168 -5.84 -3.21 1.20
C ALA A 168 -6.83 -4.38 1.10
N ASN A 169 -7.31 -4.68 -0.12
CA ASN A 169 -8.15 -5.85 -0.36
C ASN A 169 -7.40 -7.16 -0.09
N ALA A 170 -6.09 -7.22 -0.39
CA ALA A 170 -5.28 -8.41 -0.09
C ALA A 170 -5.20 -8.69 1.43
N VAL A 171 -4.97 -7.68 2.24
CA VAL A 171 -4.98 -7.79 3.72
C VAL A 171 -6.38 -8.18 4.21
N GLY A 172 -7.46 -7.60 3.63
CA GLY A 172 -8.83 -7.93 3.98
C GLY A 172 -9.21 -9.38 3.64
N GLU A 173 -8.81 -9.88 2.47
CA GLU A 173 -9.06 -11.27 2.09
C GLU A 173 -8.20 -12.26 2.91
N ALA A 174 -6.98 -11.88 3.26
CA ALA A 174 -6.14 -12.64 4.18
C ALA A 174 -6.81 -12.76 5.57
N LYS A 175 -7.39 -11.67 6.09
CA LYS A 175 -8.22 -11.69 7.29
C LYS A 175 -9.36 -12.69 7.15
N ASN A 176 -10.12 -12.63 6.06
CA ASN A 176 -11.23 -13.54 5.80
C ASN A 176 -10.80 -15.01 5.79
N MET A 177 -9.63 -15.34 5.19
CA MET A 177 -9.11 -16.72 5.18
C MET A 177 -8.86 -17.24 6.58
N ILE A 178 -8.26 -16.44 7.45
CA ILE A 178 -7.95 -16.83 8.84
C ILE A 178 -9.23 -16.93 9.67
N GLU A 179 -10.11 -15.93 9.59
CA GLU A 179 -11.40 -15.95 10.31
C GLU A 179 -12.25 -17.17 10.01
N ASN A 180 -12.22 -17.62 8.74
CA ASN A 180 -12.99 -18.79 8.30
C ASN A 180 -12.22 -20.12 8.50
N GLY A 181 -11.02 -20.09 9.09
CA GLY A 181 -10.23 -21.29 9.41
C GLY A 181 -9.70 -22.02 8.18
N ILE A 182 -9.47 -21.31 7.07
CA ILE A 182 -8.89 -21.90 5.85
C ILE A 182 -7.41 -22.20 6.09
N VAL A 183 -6.69 -21.27 6.72
CA VAL A 183 -5.30 -21.39 7.18
C VAL A 183 -5.14 -20.64 8.50
N ASP A 184 -4.03 -20.89 9.22
CA ASP A 184 -3.71 -20.17 10.45
C ASP A 184 -2.83 -18.95 10.21
N ILE A 185 -2.05 -18.96 9.13
CA ILE A 185 -1.06 -17.94 8.80
C ILE A 185 -1.27 -17.46 7.36
N VAL A 186 -1.19 -16.15 7.12
CA VAL A 186 -1.18 -15.60 5.76
C VAL A 186 -0.08 -14.54 5.64
N VAL A 187 0.76 -14.69 4.65
CA VAL A 187 1.68 -13.65 4.19
C VAL A 187 0.86 -12.68 3.33
N ALA A 188 0.46 -11.55 3.90
CA ALA A 188 -0.43 -10.59 3.27
C ALA A 188 0.31 -9.30 2.94
N GLY A 189 0.05 -8.71 1.80
CA GLY A 189 0.70 -7.44 1.47
C GLY A 189 0.50 -7.01 0.04
N GLY A 190 1.46 -6.26 -0.47
CA GLY A 190 1.44 -5.84 -1.86
C GLY A 190 2.73 -5.18 -2.30
N THR A 191 2.83 -5.03 -3.60
CA THR A 191 4.01 -4.50 -4.26
C THR A 191 3.63 -3.71 -5.49
N GLU A 192 4.42 -2.71 -5.81
CA GLU A 192 4.35 -2.05 -7.11
C GLU A 192 5.74 -1.57 -7.53
N SER A 193 5.98 -1.64 -8.81
CA SER A 193 7.20 -1.14 -9.43
C SER A 193 6.83 -0.40 -10.73
N GLY A 194 5.92 0.58 -10.58
CA GLY A 194 5.36 1.33 -11.69
C GLY A 194 6.18 2.55 -12.12
N THR A 195 7.35 2.78 -11.55
CA THR A 195 8.21 3.91 -11.94
C THR A 195 9.00 3.55 -13.20
N THR A 196 8.32 3.63 -14.35
CA THR A 196 8.87 3.31 -15.67
C THR A 196 8.49 4.43 -16.68
N PRO A 197 9.25 4.59 -17.79
CA PRO A 197 8.95 5.61 -18.78
C PRO A 197 7.51 5.57 -19.31
N MET A 198 7.02 4.36 -19.68
CA MET A 198 5.67 4.20 -20.21
C MET A 198 4.61 4.54 -19.16
N THR A 199 4.78 4.09 -17.93
CA THR A 199 3.78 4.31 -16.88
C THR A 199 3.71 5.78 -16.49
N ILE A 200 4.86 6.44 -16.29
CA ILE A 200 4.92 7.89 -16.05
C ILE A 200 4.27 8.65 -17.21
N GLY A 201 4.63 8.32 -18.45
CA GLY A 201 4.04 8.95 -19.64
C GLY A 201 2.52 8.75 -19.71
N ALA A 202 2.03 7.53 -19.48
CA ALA A 202 0.61 7.21 -19.54
C ALA A 202 -0.21 7.95 -18.47
N PHE A 203 0.25 7.97 -17.21
CA PHE A 203 -0.43 8.71 -16.15
C PHE A 203 -0.35 10.23 -16.34
N ALA A 204 0.73 10.75 -16.92
CA ALA A 204 0.84 12.15 -17.27
C ALA A 204 -0.17 12.54 -18.37
N GLN A 205 -0.39 11.68 -19.38
CA GLN A 205 -1.37 11.94 -20.47
C GLN A 205 -2.80 12.05 -19.95
N ILE A 206 -3.18 11.31 -18.93
CA ILE A 206 -4.49 11.44 -18.28
C ILE A 206 -4.51 12.55 -17.22
N ARG A 207 -3.42 13.32 -17.08
CA ARG A 207 -3.26 14.42 -16.12
C ARG A 207 -3.50 14.00 -14.66
N ALA A 208 -3.07 12.80 -14.30
CA ALA A 208 -3.21 12.28 -12.96
C ALA A 208 -1.99 12.59 -12.07
N LEU A 209 -0.83 12.86 -12.67
CA LEU A 209 0.41 13.17 -11.97
C LEU A 209 0.57 14.66 -11.69
N SER A 210 1.20 14.97 -10.56
CA SER A 210 1.73 16.32 -10.31
C SER A 210 2.83 16.64 -11.30
N THR A 211 2.88 17.92 -11.72
CA THR A 211 3.86 18.45 -12.68
C THR A 211 4.88 19.41 -12.04
N LYS A 212 4.97 19.42 -10.73
CA LYS A 212 5.84 20.34 -9.94
C LYS A 212 7.31 19.89 -9.97
N ASN A 213 7.92 19.78 -11.16
CA ASN A 213 9.28 19.28 -11.37
C ASN A 213 10.35 20.10 -10.61
N ASP A 214 10.13 21.38 -10.35
CA ASP A 214 11.11 22.24 -9.66
C ASP A 214 11.17 21.99 -8.14
N ILE A 215 10.15 21.31 -7.58
CA ILE A 215 10.02 21.07 -6.14
C ILE A 215 9.54 19.64 -5.85
N PRO A 216 10.26 18.59 -6.27
CA PRO A 216 9.81 17.20 -6.17
C PRO A 216 9.31 16.80 -4.77
N ALA A 217 10.05 17.16 -3.72
CA ALA A 217 9.72 16.83 -2.33
C ALA A 217 8.40 17.48 -1.85
N GLU A 218 7.93 18.52 -2.53
CA GLU A 218 6.68 19.22 -2.21
C GLU A 218 5.54 18.90 -3.19
N ALA A 219 5.81 18.10 -4.22
CA ALA A 219 4.87 17.83 -5.31
C ALA A 219 3.62 17.07 -4.84
N CYS A 220 3.78 16.12 -3.91
CA CYS A 220 2.66 15.42 -3.29
C CYS A 220 2.16 16.23 -2.08
N SER A 221 1.02 16.89 -2.24
CA SER A 221 0.44 17.81 -1.25
C SER A 221 -1.05 17.51 -1.00
N PRO A 222 -1.38 16.33 -0.38
CA PRO A 222 -2.76 15.93 -0.14
C PRO A 222 -3.53 16.99 0.64
N PHE A 223 -4.78 17.23 0.21
CA PHE A 223 -5.73 18.19 0.79
C PHE A 223 -5.31 19.66 0.69
N ASP A 224 -4.14 20.00 0.12
CA ASP A 224 -3.75 21.38 -0.15
C ASP A 224 -4.56 21.95 -1.31
N LYS A 225 -4.90 23.23 -1.24
CA LYS A 225 -5.65 23.93 -2.30
C LYS A 225 -4.93 23.89 -3.65
N ASN A 226 -3.60 23.89 -3.65
CA ASN A 226 -2.77 23.92 -4.85
C ASN A 226 -2.26 22.52 -5.27
N ARG A 227 -2.90 21.43 -4.77
CA ARG A 227 -2.61 20.07 -5.24
C ARG A 227 -2.97 19.93 -6.71
N ASP A 228 -2.17 19.20 -7.47
CA ASP A 228 -2.34 19.10 -8.93
C ASP A 228 -2.26 17.66 -9.47
N GLY A 229 -2.02 16.68 -8.62
CA GLY A 229 -1.91 15.29 -9.00
C GLY A 229 -1.14 14.46 -7.98
N PHE A 230 -1.13 13.14 -8.16
CA PHE A 230 -0.34 12.27 -7.32
C PHE A 230 1.13 12.18 -7.80
N VAL A 231 2.00 11.65 -6.96
CA VAL A 231 3.38 11.32 -7.31
C VAL A 231 3.52 9.81 -7.37
N MET A 232 4.02 9.28 -8.49
CA MET A 232 4.30 7.85 -8.64
C MET A 232 5.36 7.39 -7.65
N ALA A 233 5.19 6.20 -7.06
CA ALA A 233 6.20 5.59 -6.22
C ALA A 233 6.23 4.06 -6.38
N GLU A 234 7.35 3.45 -6.01
CA GLU A 234 7.54 2.01 -5.97
C GLU A 234 7.77 1.53 -4.53
N GLY A 235 7.51 0.25 -4.28
CA GLY A 235 7.77 -0.36 -2.99
C GLY A 235 7.00 -1.65 -2.77
N SER A 236 7.28 -2.28 -1.65
CA SER A 236 6.56 -3.44 -1.16
C SER A 236 6.42 -3.39 0.36
N THR A 237 5.27 -3.81 0.85
CA THR A 237 5.03 -3.98 2.29
C THR A 237 4.28 -5.29 2.52
N VAL A 238 4.72 -6.02 3.53
CA VAL A 238 4.21 -7.33 3.91
C VAL A 238 3.89 -7.36 5.39
N LEU A 239 2.74 -7.91 5.71
CA LEU A 239 2.28 -8.20 7.06
C LEU A 239 2.12 -9.71 7.21
N ILE A 240 2.57 -10.27 8.32
CA ILE A 240 2.23 -11.63 8.70
C ILE A 240 0.96 -11.58 9.54
N LEU A 241 -0.11 -12.12 8.99
CA LEU A 241 -1.37 -12.28 9.69
C LEU A 241 -1.47 -13.69 10.25
N GLU A 242 -1.91 -13.81 11.50
CA GLU A 242 -2.14 -15.09 12.14
C GLU A 242 -3.48 -15.14 12.87
N SER A 243 -3.99 -16.35 13.08
CA SER A 243 -5.00 -16.52 14.11
C SER A 243 -4.39 -16.25 15.49
N GLU A 244 -5.17 -15.62 16.35
CA GLU A 244 -4.69 -15.30 17.72
C GLU A 244 -4.25 -16.58 18.47
N GLU A 245 -4.91 -17.71 18.21
CA GLU A 245 -4.55 -19.00 18.79
C GLU A 245 -3.18 -19.49 18.32
N SER A 246 -2.90 -19.36 17.01
CA SER A 246 -1.58 -19.70 16.44
C SER A 246 -0.49 -18.84 17.03
N ALA A 247 -0.67 -17.52 17.03
CA ALA A 247 0.30 -16.57 17.56
C ALA A 247 0.62 -16.83 19.05
N LYS A 248 -0.42 -17.04 19.87
CA LYS A 248 -0.27 -17.35 21.30
C LYS A 248 0.42 -18.69 21.56
N SER A 249 0.15 -19.71 20.73
CA SER A 249 0.75 -21.05 20.91
C SER A 249 2.26 -21.07 20.76
N ARG A 250 2.84 -20.09 20.06
CA ARG A 250 4.28 -19.93 19.82
C ARG A 250 4.88 -18.69 20.50
N ASP A 251 4.13 -18.05 21.39
CA ASP A 251 4.55 -16.83 22.12
C ASP A 251 5.01 -15.69 21.20
N ALA A 252 4.30 -15.50 20.08
CA ALA A 252 4.62 -14.48 19.10
C ALA A 252 4.34 -13.07 19.63
N LYS A 253 5.15 -12.12 19.21
CA LYS A 253 4.82 -10.70 19.34
C LYS A 253 3.53 -10.40 18.56
N ILE A 254 2.61 -9.68 19.15
CA ILE A 254 1.39 -9.20 18.51
C ILE A 254 1.48 -7.66 18.42
N TYR A 255 1.47 -7.15 17.20
CA TYR A 255 1.43 -5.70 16.94
C TYR A 255 0.02 -5.11 17.10
N GLY A 256 -1.02 -5.89 16.88
CA GLY A 256 -2.41 -5.50 16.95
C GLY A 256 -3.28 -6.42 16.09
N TYR A 257 -4.50 -6.00 15.85
CA TYR A 257 -5.54 -6.82 15.25
C TYR A 257 -6.07 -6.19 13.98
N VAL A 258 -6.41 -7.00 12.99
CA VAL A 258 -7.22 -6.60 11.84
C VAL A 258 -8.67 -6.94 12.18
N VAL A 259 -9.43 -5.95 12.62
CA VAL A 259 -10.78 -6.18 13.17
C VAL A 259 -11.89 -5.95 12.16
N GLY A 260 -11.67 -5.15 11.12
CA GLY A 260 -12.70 -4.85 10.12
C GLY A 260 -12.16 -4.75 8.70
N TYR A 261 -12.99 -5.19 7.75
CA TYR A 261 -12.73 -5.05 6.31
C TYR A 261 -14.02 -4.71 5.57
N GLY A 262 -13.96 -3.69 4.73
CA GLY A 262 -15.05 -3.29 3.83
C GLY A 262 -14.56 -3.15 2.39
N SER A 263 -15.19 -3.83 1.46
CA SER A 263 -14.93 -3.71 0.03
C SER A 263 -16.21 -3.37 -0.71
N THR A 264 -16.12 -2.38 -1.63
CA THR A 264 -17.23 -1.94 -2.50
C THR A 264 -16.72 -1.52 -3.87
N THR A 265 -17.65 -1.30 -4.78
CA THR A 265 -17.38 -0.73 -6.10
C THR A 265 -18.30 0.44 -6.35
N ASP A 266 -17.78 1.54 -6.93
CA ASP A 266 -18.56 2.73 -7.29
C ASP A 266 -19.54 2.44 -8.43
N ALA A 267 -19.13 1.58 -9.37
CA ALA A 267 -19.86 1.28 -10.60
C ALA A 267 -20.27 2.54 -11.40
N HIS A 268 -19.35 3.53 -11.44
CA HIS A 268 -19.62 4.86 -11.99
C HIS A 268 -18.76 5.16 -13.22
N HIS A 269 -17.42 5.25 -13.07
CA HIS A 269 -16.49 5.62 -14.13
C HIS A 269 -15.15 4.91 -13.92
N ILE A 270 -14.36 4.73 -15.01
CA ILE A 270 -13.11 3.96 -14.93
C ILE A 270 -12.01 4.67 -14.12
N THR A 271 -11.98 6.00 -14.11
CA THR A 271 -10.94 6.78 -13.40
C THR A 271 -11.48 7.81 -12.42
N ALA A 272 -12.73 8.30 -12.62
CA ALA A 272 -13.33 9.29 -11.74
C ALA A 272 -14.12 8.63 -10.60
N PRO A 273 -13.92 9.05 -9.33
CA PRO A 273 -14.76 8.58 -8.24
C PRO A 273 -16.21 9.04 -8.42
N ALA A 274 -17.14 8.29 -7.85
CA ALA A 274 -18.53 8.72 -7.77
C ALA A 274 -18.65 10.02 -6.97
N GLU A 275 -19.52 10.93 -7.41
CA GLU A 275 -19.74 12.20 -6.73
C GLU A 275 -20.17 11.99 -5.28
N GLY A 276 -19.61 12.78 -4.36
CA GLY A 276 -19.86 12.63 -2.92
C GLY A 276 -19.20 11.40 -2.27
N GLY A 277 -18.49 10.56 -3.05
CA GLY A 277 -17.76 9.41 -2.52
C GLY A 277 -18.65 8.29 -1.97
N GLU A 278 -19.84 8.06 -2.53
CA GLU A 278 -20.80 7.08 -2.02
C GLU A 278 -20.21 5.66 -1.85
N GLY A 279 -19.37 5.22 -2.79
CA GLY A 279 -18.68 3.92 -2.69
C GLY A 279 -17.74 3.86 -1.50
N ALA A 280 -16.99 4.93 -1.25
CA ALA A 280 -16.13 5.07 -0.09
C ALA A 280 -16.92 5.07 1.23
N VAL A 281 -18.06 5.79 1.29
CA VAL A 281 -18.98 5.75 2.44
C VAL A 281 -19.41 4.31 2.74
N ARG A 282 -19.84 3.57 1.72
CA ARG A 282 -20.28 2.18 1.89
C ARG A 282 -19.12 1.25 2.32
N ALA A 283 -17.89 1.50 1.83
CA ALA A 283 -16.74 0.70 2.22
C ALA A 283 -16.35 0.93 3.69
N MET A 284 -16.28 2.20 4.12
CA MET A 284 -16.02 2.56 5.53
C MET A 284 -17.09 2.00 6.47
N ASP A 285 -18.38 2.16 6.13
CA ASP A 285 -19.52 1.63 6.91
C ASP A 285 -19.46 0.09 7.04
N LYS A 286 -19.15 -0.61 5.93
CA LYS A 286 -18.97 -2.08 5.97
C LYS A 286 -17.80 -2.49 6.85
N ALA A 287 -16.68 -1.79 6.80
CA ALA A 287 -15.51 -2.10 7.62
C ALA A 287 -15.81 -1.92 9.12
N LEU A 288 -16.52 -0.86 9.49
CA LEU A 288 -16.98 -0.64 10.86
C LEU A 288 -17.98 -1.71 11.32
N LYS A 289 -18.93 -2.07 10.48
CA LYS A 289 -19.91 -3.15 10.79
C LYS A 289 -19.23 -4.50 10.96
N ASP A 290 -18.25 -4.83 10.12
CA ASP A 290 -17.47 -6.07 10.25
C ASP A 290 -16.68 -6.10 11.57
N ALA A 291 -16.14 -4.95 11.99
CA ALA A 291 -15.48 -4.76 13.27
C ALA A 291 -16.45 -4.69 14.49
N SER A 292 -17.74 -4.57 14.26
CA SER A 292 -18.75 -4.28 15.29
C SER A 292 -18.48 -2.97 16.04
N LEU A 293 -17.98 -1.96 15.32
CA LEU A 293 -17.63 -0.62 15.79
C LEU A 293 -18.54 0.45 15.18
N SER A 294 -18.55 1.61 15.80
CA SER A 294 -19.18 2.85 15.33
C SER A 294 -18.15 3.88 14.91
N VAL A 295 -18.56 4.99 14.29
CA VAL A 295 -17.70 6.11 13.96
C VAL A 295 -17.07 6.78 15.19
N ASP A 296 -17.74 6.69 16.34
CA ASP A 296 -17.25 7.28 17.60
C ASP A 296 -16.04 6.53 18.18
N ASP A 297 -15.83 5.29 17.77
CA ASP A 297 -14.72 4.46 18.22
C ASP A 297 -13.42 4.75 17.46
N VAL A 298 -13.49 5.43 16.29
CA VAL A 298 -12.33 5.67 15.42
C VAL A 298 -11.52 6.86 15.91
N ASP A 299 -10.26 6.61 16.23
CA ASP A 299 -9.31 7.62 16.70
C ASP A 299 -8.50 8.28 15.60
N TYR A 300 -8.19 7.51 14.53
CA TYR A 300 -7.32 7.92 13.44
C TYR A 300 -7.78 7.34 12.10
N ILE A 301 -7.69 8.13 11.03
CA ILE A 301 -7.90 7.69 9.64
C ILE A 301 -6.62 7.94 8.84
N ASN A 302 -6.00 6.86 8.36
CA ASN A 302 -5.01 6.96 7.29
C ASN A 302 -5.76 7.06 5.97
N ALA A 303 -5.80 8.25 5.41
CA ALA A 303 -6.59 8.55 4.22
C ALA A 303 -5.94 8.02 2.95
N HIS A 304 -6.76 7.74 1.95
CA HIS A 304 -6.26 7.52 0.60
C HIS A 304 -5.48 8.74 0.10
N GLY A 305 -6.00 9.95 0.24
CA GLY A 305 -5.29 11.23 0.16
C GLY A 305 -4.21 11.28 -0.91
N THR A 306 -4.57 11.19 -2.18
CA THR A 306 -3.61 11.06 -3.30
C THR A 306 -3.00 12.38 -3.77
N SER A 307 -3.43 13.52 -3.24
CA SER A 307 -3.04 14.85 -3.79
C SER A 307 -3.67 15.15 -5.15
N THR A 308 -4.69 14.37 -5.56
CA THR A 308 -5.48 14.72 -6.75
C THR A 308 -6.69 15.58 -6.36
N PRO A 309 -7.06 16.60 -7.19
CA PRO A 309 -8.19 17.45 -6.89
C PRO A 309 -9.49 16.68 -6.62
N ALA A 310 -9.77 15.66 -7.43
CA ALA A 310 -11.02 14.91 -7.34
C ALA A 310 -11.07 13.96 -6.14
N ASN A 311 -9.99 13.18 -5.89
CA ASN A 311 -10.01 12.22 -4.80
C ASN A 311 -10.13 12.90 -3.44
N ASP A 312 -9.29 13.88 -3.16
CA ASP A 312 -9.18 14.46 -1.82
C ASP A 312 -10.48 15.18 -1.41
N LYS A 313 -11.14 15.85 -2.36
CA LYS A 313 -12.46 16.42 -2.16
C LYS A 313 -13.52 15.34 -1.89
N ASN A 314 -13.55 14.27 -2.71
CA ASN A 314 -14.56 13.21 -2.55
C ASN A 314 -14.36 12.41 -1.27
N GLU A 315 -13.11 12.12 -0.89
CA GLU A 315 -12.81 11.44 0.37
C GLU A 315 -13.21 12.30 1.57
N THR A 316 -12.93 13.61 1.55
CA THR A 316 -13.41 14.55 2.56
C THR A 316 -14.93 14.51 2.69
N SER A 317 -15.65 14.53 1.57
CA SER A 317 -17.12 14.44 1.54
C SER A 317 -17.61 13.10 2.09
N ALA A 318 -16.96 12.00 1.74
CA ALA A 318 -17.32 10.67 2.22
C ALA A 318 -17.15 10.54 3.74
N ILE A 319 -16.02 11.04 4.28
CA ILE A 319 -15.78 11.06 5.72
C ILE A 319 -16.84 11.89 6.42
N LYS A 320 -17.13 13.10 5.94
CA LYS A 320 -18.20 13.95 6.52
C LYS A 320 -19.58 13.27 6.47
N THR A 321 -19.90 12.59 5.38
CA THR A 321 -21.18 11.90 5.22
C THR A 321 -21.36 10.77 6.22
N LEU A 322 -20.30 9.98 6.47
CA LEU A 322 -20.38 8.84 7.38
C LEU A 322 -20.25 9.27 8.85
N PHE A 323 -19.26 10.13 9.14
CA PHE A 323 -18.89 10.50 10.51
C PHE A 323 -19.72 11.67 11.09
N GLY A 324 -20.45 12.43 10.25
CA GLY A 324 -21.19 13.59 10.70
C GLY A 324 -20.31 14.61 11.42
N THR A 325 -20.71 15.03 12.62
CA THR A 325 -19.92 15.98 13.42
C THR A 325 -18.58 15.41 13.91
N LYS A 326 -18.51 14.08 14.08
CA LYS A 326 -17.27 13.38 14.49
C LYS A 326 -16.14 13.53 13.46
N ALA A 327 -16.46 13.79 12.18
CA ALA A 327 -15.46 14.05 11.13
C ALA A 327 -14.49 15.19 11.47
N TYR A 328 -14.90 16.16 12.27
CA TYR A 328 -14.07 17.31 12.69
C TYR A 328 -13.22 17.03 13.94
N GLU A 329 -13.43 15.89 14.59
CA GLU A 329 -12.74 15.48 15.83
C GLU A 329 -11.71 14.37 15.58
N VAL A 330 -11.91 13.55 14.53
CA VAL A 330 -10.99 12.47 14.18
C VAL A 330 -9.75 13.05 13.49
N ASP A 331 -8.56 12.56 13.89
CA ASP A 331 -7.32 12.91 13.21
C ASP A 331 -7.19 12.11 11.91
N ILE A 332 -6.82 12.80 10.84
CA ILE A 332 -6.64 12.21 9.51
C ILE A 332 -5.22 12.53 9.05
N SER A 333 -4.55 11.60 8.36
CA SER A 333 -3.34 11.96 7.63
C SER A 333 -3.18 11.15 6.34
N SER A 334 -2.44 11.70 5.38
CA SER A 334 -2.00 10.98 4.19
C SER A 334 -0.49 10.88 4.16
N THR A 335 0.02 9.68 4.34
CA THR A 335 1.44 9.37 4.26
C THR A 335 2.00 9.40 2.84
N LYS A 336 1.11 9.44 1.83
CA LYS A 336 1.51 9.65 0.44
C LYS A 336 2.20 10.99 0.21
N SER A 337 1.96 11.97 1.07
CA SER A 337 2.72 13.23 1.07
C SER A 337 4.22 13.02 1.19
N MET A 338 4.67 11.92 1.80
CA MET A 338 6.07 11.57 2.05
C MET A 338 6.57 10.45 1.13
N THR A 339 5.78 9.40 0.92
CA THR A 339 6.19 8.25 0.10
C THR A 339 5.94 8.43 -1.39
N GLY A 340 5.00 9.30 -1.78
CA GLY A 340 4.31 9.18 -3.04
C GLY A 340 3.28 8.05 -3.01
N HIS A 341 2.68 7.74 -4.14
CA HIS A 341 1.64 6.74 -4.27
C HIS A 341 2.21 5.40 -4.77
N LEU A 342 2.28 4.41 -3.90
CA LEU A 342 2.76 3.06 -4.22
C LEU A 342 1.73 2.22 -4.99
N LEU A 343 0.70 2.83 -5.56
CA LEU A 343 -0.38 2.17 -6.33
C LEU A 343 -0.91 0.92 -5.60
N GLY A 344 -0.77 -0.27 -6.22
CA GLY A 344 -1.26 -1.52 -5.64
C GLY A 344 -0.58 -1.92 -4.33
N GLY A 345 0.60 -1.42 -4.05
CA GLY A 345 1.33 -1.64 -2.78
C GLY A 345 0.91 -0.70 -1.64
N ALA A 346 0.16 0.37 -1.92
CA ALA A 346 -0.11 1.44 -0.96
C ALA A 346 -0.88 0.97 0.29
N GLY A 347 -1.95 0.20 0.14
CA GLY A 347 -2.80 -0.20 1.26
C GLY A 347 -2.11 -1.07 2.30
N ALA A 348 -1.13 -1.90 1.90
CA ALA A 348 -0.32 -2.66 2.85
C ALA A 348 0.64 -1.76 3.64
N PHE A 349 1.26 -0.78 2.97
CA PHE A 349 2.10 0.21 3.65
C PHE A 349 1.27 1.02 4.66
N GLU A 350 0.10 1.47 4.28
CA GLU A 350 -0.82 2.24 5.11
C GLU A 350 -1.38 1.39 6.27
N SER A 351 -1.57 0.08 6.08
CA SER A 351 -1.88 -0.86 7.16
C SER A 351 -0.77 -0.93 8.19
N MET A 352 0.50 -1.02 7.75
CA MET A 352 1.67 -0.95 8.64
C MET A 352 1.70 0.38 9.40
N VAL A 353 1.43 1.50 8.73
CA VAL A 353 1.37 2.82 9.38
C VAL A 353 0.29 2.85 10.46
N CYS A 354 -0.93 2.37 10.19
CA CYS A 354 -2.01 2.33 11.18
C CYS A 354 -1.61 1.55 12.43
N ILE A 355 -1.03 0.36 12.25
CA ILE A 355 -0.60 -0.48 13.37
C ILE A 355 0.52 0.18 14.19
N LEU A 356 1.52 0.75 13.53
CA LEU A 356 2.61 1.44 14.23
C LEU A 356 2.10 2.70 14.95
N SER A 357 1.16 3.43 14.34
CA SER A 357 0.52 4.58 15.00
C SER A 357 -0.19 4.18 16.28
N LEU A 358 -0.93 3.07 16.28
CA LEU A 358 -1.58 2.54 17.49
C LEU A 358 -0.59 2.10 18.55
N GLN A 359 0.52 1.45 18.15
CA GLN A 359 1.54 0.95 19.07
C GLN A 359 2.33 2.09 19.73
N GLU A 360 2.80 3.04 18.93
CA GLU A 360 3.68 4.12 19.37
C GLU A 360 2.90 5.33 19.92
N GLY A 361 1.60 5.41 19.66
CA GLY A 361 0.79 6.58 20.05
C GLY A 361 1.17 7.83 19.28
N VAL A 362 1.52 7.69 17.98
CA VAL A 362 1.95 8.80 17.12
C VAL A 362 1.23 8.74 15.78
N ILE A 363 0.64 9.85 15.36
CA ILE A 363 0.05 10.01 14.02
C ILE A 363 1.06 10.72 13.13
N PRO A 364 1.54 10.09 12.02
CA PRO A 364 2.40 10.75 11.05
C PRO A 364 1.70 11.93 10.37
N PRO A 365 2.42 13.00 9.99
CA PRO A 365 1.81 14.17 9.38
C PRO A 365 1.41 13.95 7.92
N THR A 366 0.48 14.79 7.45
CA THR A 366 0.36 15.15 6.04
C THR A 366 1.29 16.34 5.80
N ILE A 367 2.46 16.12 5.20
CA ILE A 367 3.35 17.23 4.85
C ILE A 367 2.86 17.97 3.59
N ASN A 368 3.43 19.15 3.33
CA ASN A 368 3.11 19.98 2.17
C ASN A 368 1.69 20.60 2.17
N LEU A 369 0.96 20.50 3.28
CA LEU A 369 -0.32 21.20 3.47
C LEU A 369 -0.04 22.64 3.88
N LYS A 370 0.03 23.54 2.89
CA LYS A 370 0.40 24.96 3.05
C LYS A 370 -0.78 25.91 2.90
N THR A 371 -1.70 25.59 2.02
CA THR A 371 -2.85 26.45 1.68
C THR A 371 -4.15 25.70 1.93
N LYS A 372 -4.96 26.22 2.84
CA LYS A 372 -6.25 25.62 3.18
C LYS A 372 -7.18 25.60 1.96
N ASP A 373 -7.82 24.46 1.74
CA ASP A 373 -8.90 24.27 0.76
C ASP A 373 -10.24 24.20 1.51
N GLU A 374 -11.21 25.01 1.09
CA GLU A 374 -12.54 25.05 1.70
C GLU A 374 -13.33 23.73 1.48
N GLU A 375 -12.99 22.99 0.43
CA GLU A 375 -13.58 21.67 0.15
C GLU A 375 -12.91 20.54 0.93
N CYS A 376 -11.73 20.79 1.54
CA CYS A 376 -10.95 19.89 2.37
C CYS A 376 -10.70 20.56 3.73
N ASP A 377 -11.70 20.63 4.59
CA ASP A 377 -11.72 21.44 5.82
C ASP A 377 -11.64 20.64 7.12
N LEU A 378 -11.26 19.35 7.04
CA LEU A 378 -11.07 18.47 8.21
C LEU A 378 -9.66 18.63 8.83
N ASN A 379 -9.39 17.93 9.91
CA ASN A 379 -8.06 17.90 10.54
C ASN A 379 -7.16 16.83 9.88
N TYR A 380 -6.32 17.25 8.95
CA TYR A 380 -5.41 16.35 8.21
C TYR A 380 -4.03 16.23 8.83
N THR A 381 -3.85 16.51 10.11
CA THR A 381 -2.57 16.46 10.83
C THR A 381 -1.45 17.18 10.06
N PRO A 382 -1.55 18.50 9.87
CA PRO A 382 -0.69 19.22 8.93
C PRO A 382 0.75 19.32 9.41
N ASN A 383 1.70 18.90 8.57
CA ASN A 383 3.15 19.14 8.61
C ASN A 383 3.92 18.62 9.84
N ASN A 384 3.26 18.30 10.95
CA ASN A 384 3.92 17.79 12.17
C ASN A 384 3.17 16.57 12.68
N ALA A 385 3.90 15.57 13.17
CA ALA A 385 3.32 14.41 13.83
C ALA A 385 2.62 14.82 15.14
N VAL A 386 1.58 14.08 15.49
CA VAL A 386 0.79 14.31 16.71
C VAL A 386 0.89 13.09 17.63
N ASN A 387 1.24 13.33 18.90
CA ASN A 387 1.19 12.29 19.93
C ASN A 387 -0.25 12.16 20.45
N LYS A 388 -0.80 10.95 20.38
CA LYS A 388 -2.16 10.65 20.81
C LYS A 388 -2.29 9.17 21.19
N ASP A 389 -2.82 8.88 22.35
CA ASP A 389 -3.19 7.50 22.69
C ASP A 389 -4.43 7.10 21.87
N MET A 390 -4.34 5.97 21.19
CA MET A 390 -5.35 5.52 20.22
C MET A 390 -5.56 4.02 20.35
N ASN A 391 -6.79 3.59 20.11
CA ASN A 391 -7.16 2.18 20.12
C ASN A 391 -7.58 1.68 18.74
N ILE A 392 -8.21 2.52 17.92
CA ILE A 392 -8.78 2.14 16.63
C ILE A 392 -8.26 3.07 15.53
N ALA A 393 -7.69 2.47 14.48
CA ALA A 393 -7.30 3.17 13.27
C ALA A 393 -8.01 2.57 12.04
N MET A 394 -8.38 3.43 11.11
CA MET A 394 -8.97 3.08 9.82
C MET A 394 -8.00 3.43 8.68
N SER A 395 -7.86 2.55 7.69
CA SER A 395 -7.09 2.80 6.46
C SER A 395 -8.00 2.77 5.25
N ASN A 396 -7.99 3.85 4.46
CA ASN A 396 -8.78 4.01 3.26
C ASN A 396 -7.93 3.82 1.99
N SER A 397 -8.42 3.02 1.06
CA SER A 397 -7.80 2.84 -0.26
C SER A 397 -8.87 2.86 -1.35
N PHE A 398 -8.76 3.83 -2.28
CA PHE A 398 -9.72 4.01 -3.37
C PHE A 398 -9.00 3.96 -4.72
N GLY A 399 -9.38 3.01 -5.57
CA GLY A 399 -8.68 2.70 -6.81
C GLY A 399 -9.46 3.03 -8.07
N PHE A 400 -8.74 3.26 -9.17
CA PHE A 400 -9.33 3.30 -10.50
C PHE A 400 -10.16 2.03 -10.75
N GLY A 401 -11.21 2.15 -11.58
CA GLY A 401 -12.25 1.12 -11.69
C GLY A 401 -13.34 1.24 -10.62
N GLY A 402 -13.22 2.22 -9.70
CA GLY A 402 -14.15 2.44 -8.60
C GLY A 402 -14.00 1.42 -7.48
N HIS A 403 -12.84 0.80 -7.35
CA HIS A 403 -12.55 -0.17 -6.28
C HIS A 403 -12.27 0.54 -4.97
N ASN A 404 -12.98 0.18 -3.92
CA ASN A 404 -12.81 0.72 -2.57
C ASN A 404 -12.47 -0.41 -1.60
N GLY A 405 -11.38 -0.24 -0.86
CA GLY A 405 -10.95 -1.14 0.21
C GLY A 405 -10.68 -0.35 1.49
N VAL A 406 -11.34 -0.73 2.58
CA VAL A 406 -11.16 -0.10 3.88
C VAL A 406 -10.85 -1.16 4.92
N LEU A 407 -9.83 -0.90 5.73
CA LEU A 407 -9.41 -1.76 6.83
C LEU A 407 -9.55 -1.04 8.16
N VAL A 408 -9.90 -1.78 9.20
CA VAL A 408 -9.95 -1.27 10.58
C VAL A 408 -9.02 -2.11 11.45
N PHE A 409 -8.18 -1.43 12.20
CA PHE A 409 -7.18 -2.01 13.09
C PHE A 409 -7.47 -1.64 14.52
N SER A 410 -7.16 -2.56 15.44
CA SER A 410 -7.25 -2.34 16.88
C SER A 410 -5.91 -2.62 17.56
N LYS A 411 -5.59 -1.86 18.58
CA LYS A 411 -4.41 -2.05 19.42
C LYS A 411 -4.52 -3.35 20.25
N THR A 412 -5.73 -3.72 20.70
CA THR A 412 -6.02 -4.89 21.57
C THR A 412 -7.23 -5.68 21.08
#